data_a71250dcb849ac612d1134d213c9eedc
#
_entry.id   a71250dcb849ac612d1134d213c9eedc
#
_cell.length_a   1.000
_cell.length_b   1.000
_cell.length_c   1.000
_cell.angle_alpha   90.00
_cell.angle_beta   90.00
_cell.angle_gamma   90.00
#
_symmetry.space_group_name_H-M   'P 1'
#
loop_
_entity.id
_entity.type
_entity.pdbx_description
1 polymer ?
#
loop_
_entity_poly.entity_id
_entity_poly.type
_entity_poly.pdbx_seq_one_letter_code
_entity_poly.pdbx_strand_id
1 'polypeptide(L)'
;MEVSVCVVGGGIGGLTAALSLLRRGFDVQVYEQAAALGEVGAGVQVSPNASRVLHWLGPAEELATTGVKPVAWHQRRWDDGRTLLRSPLAEPLEATFGFPHYQMHRADLLAALAGALPAERVHLGHRLTGLTDRGDRVEARFANGASVEADVLVGADGIKSAVRGLLFGPEHPRFTGCVAYRGLVPAERLTDLRLEITAQVWMGPGRHFVHYFVSGGSLVNFVAITEQDTWTRESWTDRGDIADVLEAFEGWHPQVRTIIASVDETFIWALFDHAPLRRWSAGRVTLLGDACHAMLPFFAQGAAQAIEDGAALAACLGDTGPDPAAALRRYETVRLPRATRLQATSTANKTRFHLPDGPEQQERDAEMTAGSTDWSFDAVAWLYNHDATVVDPLPDLAATKPKPAASPGS
;
A
#
# COMPACT_ATOMS: atom_id res chain seq x y z
N MET A 1 -14.25 31.02 -3.00
CA MET A 1 -14.97 29.91 -2.36
C MET A 1 -13.92 28.81 -2.14
N GLU A 2 -13.94 28.22 -0.97
CA GLU A 2 -13.07 27.09 -0.62
C GLU A 2 -13.54 25.87 -1.43
N VAL A 3 -12.63 25.18 -2.10
CA VAL A 3 -12.98 24.00 -2.92
C VAL A 3 -13.36 22.86 -2.00
N SER A 4 -14.56 22.32 -2.19
CA SER A 4 -15.10 21.21 -1.41
C SER A 4 -14.73 19.87 -2.03
N VAL A 5 -14.30 18.90 -1.20
CA VAL A 5 -13.85 17.57 -1.63
C VAL A 5 -14.60 16.47 -0.89
N CYS A 6 -15.26 15.59 -1.64
CA CYS A 6 -15.88 14.37 -1.13
C CYS A 6 -14.93 13.20 -1.31
N VAL A 7 -14.45 12.60 -0.21
CA VAL A 7 -13.61 11.40 -0.22
C VAL A 7 -14.48 10.19 0.09
N VAL A 8 -14.58 9.24 -0.81
CA VAL A 8 -15.32 7.98 -0.65
C VAL A 8 -14.35 6.87 -0.24
N GLY A 9 -14.47 6.40 1.00
CA GLY A 9 -13.61 5.41 1.63
C GLY A 9 -12.75 5.99 2.77
N GLY A 10 -12.90 5.42 3.97
CA GLY A 10 -12.18 5.80 5.20
C GLY A 10 -10.97 4.92 5.52
N GLY A 11 -10.37 4.27 4.51
CA GLY A 11 -9.11 3.52 4.66
C GLY A 11 -7.88 4.42 4.75
N ILE A 12 -6.69 3.81 4.84
CA ILE A 12 -5.40 4.53 4.97
C ILE A 12 -5.26 5.62 3.89
N GLY A 13 -5.54 5.30 2.62
CA GLY A 13 -5.44 6.26 1.52
C GLY A 13 -6.44 7.41 1.64
N GLY A 14 -7.71 7.11 1.94
CA GLY A 14 -8.76 8.12 2.06
C GLY A 14 -8.53 9.08 3.22
N LEU A 15 -8.15 8.56 4.40
CA LEU A 15 -7.82 9.41 5.56
C LEU A 15 -6.56 10.25 5.31
N THR A 16 -5.55 9.68 4.65
CA THR A 16 -4.34 10.44 4.26
C THR A 16 -4.67 11.55 3.27
N ALA A 17 -5.53 11.27 2.27
CA ALA A 17 -5.99 12.29 1.33
C ALA A 17 -6.75 13.40 2.04
N ALA A 18 -7.66 13.05 2.95
CA ALA A 18 -8.42 14.03 3.72
C ALA A 18 -7.52 14.93 4.57
N LEU A 19 -6.57 14.34 5.32
CA LEU A 19 -5.60 15.10 6.11
C LEU A 19 -4.74 16.02 5.24
N SER A 20 -4.25 15.51 4.11
CA SER A 20 -3.41 16.27 3.17
C SER A 20 -4.13 17.46 2.58
N LEU A 21 -5.40 17.27 2.21
CA LEU A 21 -6.26 18.32 1.66
C LEU A 21 -6.64 19.35 2.73
N LEU A 22 -7.02 18.92 3.93
CA LEU A 22 -7.31 19.83 5.06
C LEU A 22 -6.09 20.71 5.39
N ARG A 23 -4.88 20.11 5.40
CA ARG A 23 -3.64 20.85 5.66
C ARG A 23 -3.38 21.94 4.62
N ARG A 24 -3.93 21.79 3.41
CA ARG A 24 -3.84 22.77 2.32
C ARG A 24 -5.06 23.72 2.23
N GLY A 25 -5.98 23.67 3.19
CA GLY A 25 -7.11 24.58 3.31
C GLY A 25 -8.31 24.21 2.45
N PHE A 26 -8.48 22.93 2.05
CA PHE A 26 -9.70 22.45 1.36
C PHE A 26 -10.78 22.08 2.38
N ASP A 27 -12.06 22.24 1.99
CA ASP A 27 -13.17 21.70 2.75
C ASP A 27 -13.40 20.23 2.39
N VAL A 28 -13.05 19.30 3.29
CA VAL A 28 -13.03 17.86 3.02
C VAL A 28 -14.01 17.12 3.91
N GLN A 29 -14.76 16.19 3.30
CA GLN A 29 -15.64 15.25 4.01
C GLN A 29 -15.34 13.83 3.55
N VAL A 30 -15.21 12.89 4.50
CA VAL A 30 -14.94 11.46 4.25
C VAL A 30 -16.20 10.65 4.48
N TYR A 31 -16.57 9.80 3.52
CA TYR A 31 -17.75 8.93 3.58
C TYR A 31 -17.32 7.48 3.53
N GLU A 32 -17.51 6.77 4.65
CA GLU A 32 -17.10 5.38 4.83
C GLU A 32 -18.33 4.46 4.92
N GLN A 33 -18.30 3.33 4.21
CA GLN A 33 -19.42 2.38 4.19
C GLN A 33 -19.58 1.58 5.49
N ALA A 34 -18.47 1.36 6.22
CA ALA A 34 -18.49 0.63 7.49
C ALA A 34 -19.16 1.46 8.60
N ALA A 35 -19.71 0.75 9.60
CA ALA A 35 -20.31 1.39 10.77
C ALA A 35 -19.26 1.88 11.79
N ALA A 36 -18.01 1.45 11.64
CA ALA A 36 -16.87 1.89 12.44
C ALA A 36 -15.60 1.86 11.60
N LEU A 37 -14.65 2.74 11.88
CA LEU A 37 -13.31 2.63 11.35
C LEU A 37 -12.60 1.50 12.10
N GLY A 38 -12.18 0.49 11.37
CA GLY A 38 -11.47 -0.66 11.94
C GLY A 38 -11.09 -1.64 10.84
N GLU A 39 -10.07 -2.40 11.09
CA GLU A 39 -9.63 -3.45 10.16
C GLU A 39 -9.28 -4.71 10.92
N VAL A 40 -9.50 -5.86 10.28
CA VAL A 40 -9.07 -7.16 10.80
C VAL A 40 -7.55 -7.21 10.83
N GLY A 41 -7.01 -7.60 11.96
CA GLY A 41 -5.59 -7.54 12.33
C GLY A 41 -4.62 -8.03 11.27
N ALA A 42 -3.89 -7.10 10.68
CA ALA A 42 -2.79 -7.36 9.78
C ALA A 42 -1.67 -6.35 10.02
N GLY A 43 -0.44 -6.79 9.81
CA GLY A 43 0.69 -5.88 9.77
C GLY A 43 0.75 -5.10 8.47
N VAL A 44 1.28 -3.90 8.55
CA VAL A 44 1.59 -3.03 7.41
C VAL A 44 3.01 -2.47 7.59
N GLN A 45 3.68 -2.23 6.48
CA GLN A 45 5.00 -1.62 6.48
C GLN A 45 4.91 -0.21 5.89
N VAL A 46 5.53 0.73 6.58
CA VAL A 46 5.56 2.16 6.24
C VAL A 46 7.00 2.54 5.96
N SER A 47 7.38 2.52 4.69
CA SER A 47 8.72 2.86 4.22
C SER A 47 8.98 4.38 4.21
N PRO A 48 10.24 4.85 4.06
CA PRO A 48 10.60 6.26 4.17
C PRO A 48 9.77 7.23 3.32
N ASN A 49 9.42 6.85 2.09
CA ASN A 49 8.54 7.64 1.22
C ASN A 49 7.15 7.91 1.84
N ALA A 50 6.56 6.91 2.48
CA ALA A 50 5.27 7.05 3.16
C ALA A 50 5.41 7.70 4.54
N SER A 51 6.43 7.32 5.33
CA SER A 51 6.63 7.89 6.66
C SER A 51 6.94 9.39 6.60
N ARG A 52 7.63 9.87 5.54
CA ARG A 52 7.79 11.30 5.23
C ARG A 52 6.44 12.03 5.19
N VAL A 53 5.48 11.49 4.45
CA VAL A 53 4.13 12.07 4.33
C VAL A 53 3.42 12.05 5.69
N LEU A 54 3.47 10.93 6.41
CA LEU A 54 2.83 10.82 7.72
C LEU A 54 3.44 11.77 8.75
N HIS A 55 4.77 11.94 8.76
CA HIS A 55 5.43 12.94 9.61
C HIS A 55 5.02 14.37 9.23
N TRP A 56 4.88 14.66 7.94
CA TRP A 56 4.38 15.95 7.47
C TRP A 56 2.92 16.18 7.92
N LEU A 57 2.08 15.14 7.99
CA LEU A 57 0.67 15.26 8.41
C LEU A 57 0.48 15.44 9.93
N GLY A 58 1.44 15.05 10.76
CA GLY A 58 1.43 15.29 12.19
C GLY A 58 1.46 14.08 13.13
N PRO A 59 0.96 12.86 12.77
CA PRO A 59 0.89 11.74 13.71
C PRO A 59 2.25 11.05 14.00
N ALA A 60 3.36 11.80 13.95
CA ALA A 60 4.71 11.26 14.10
C ALA A 60 4.95 10.62 15.48
N GLU A 61 4.36 11.16 16.54
CA GLU A 61 4.50 10.64 17.91
C GLU A 61 3.74 9.33 18.08
N GLU A 62 2.52 9.24 17.56
CA GLU A 62 1.71 8.02 17.56
C GLU A 62 2.39 6.91 16.76
N LEU A 63 2.98 7.25 15.59
CA LEU A 63 3.75 6.32 14.78
C LEU A 63 5.00 5.82 15.51
N ALA A 64 5.69 6.69 16.24
CA ALA A 64 6.88 6.31 17.01
C ALA A 64 6.53 5.41 18.22
N THR A 65 5.34 5.59 18.80
CA THR A 65 4.88 4.83 19.97
C THR A 65 4.36 3.43 19.59
N THR A 66 3.58 3.34 18.53
CA THR A 66 2.93 2.08 18.11
C THR A 66 3.73 1.32 17.05
N GLY A 67 4.55 2.02 16.29
CA GLY A 67 5.40 1.45 15.25
C GLY A 67 6.66 0.79 15.81
N VAL A 68 7.15 -0.21 15.12
CA VAL A 68 8.42 -0.87 15.39
C VAL A 68 9.40 -0.53 14.28
N LYS A 69 10.60 -0.05 14.63
CA LYS A 69 11.70 0.19 13.68
C LYS A 69 12.56 -1.08 13.57
N PRO A 70 12.44 -1.86 12.48
CA PRO A 70 13.25 -3.06 12.32
C PRO A 70 14.71 -2.70 12.05
N VAL A 71 15.64 -3.49 12.58
CA VAL A 71 17.09 -3.24 12.37
C VAL A 71 17.58 -3.69 11.01
N ALA A 72 16.87 -4.62 10.35
CA ALA A 72 17.21 -5.09 9.00
C ALA A 72 16.00 -5.70 8.26
N TRP A 73 16.07 -5.66 6.95
CA TRP A 73 15.44 -6.64 6.08
C TRP A 73 16.27 -7.90 6.09
N HIS A 74 15.65 -9.06 6.38
CA HIS A 74 16.35 -10.33 6.48
C HIS A 74 15.65 -11.37 5.61
N GLN A 75 16.25 -11.69 4.48
CA GLN A 75 15.74 -12.68 3.54
C GLN A 75 16.45 -13.99 3.75
N ARG A 76 15.68 -15.06 3.90
CA ARG A 76 16.18 -16.38 4.34
C ARG A 76 15.63 -17.48 3.45
N ARG A 77 16.40 -18.55 3.37
CA ARG A 77 15.96 -19.78 2.73
C ARG A 77 14.99 -20.54 3.64
N TRP A 78 14.00 -21.16 3.03
CA TRP A 78 12.87 -21.79 3.71
C TRP A 78 13.21 -22.99 4.60
N ASP A 79 14.20 -23.82 4.20
CA ASP A 79 14.52 -25.13 4.79
C ASP A 79 15.56 -25.05 5.91
N ASP A 80 16.75 -24.51 5.60
CA ASP A 80 17.88 -24.42 6.52
C ASP A 80 18.00 -23.09 7.26
N GLY A 81 17.19 -22.10 6.83
CA GLY A 81 17.17 -20.77 7.41
C GLY A 81 18.41 -19.93 7.16
N ARG A 82 19.29 -20.33 6.22
CA ARG A 82 20.47 -19.55 5.90
C ARG A 82 20.07 -18.16 5.40
N THR A 83 20.88 -17.18 5.74
CA THR A 83 20.72 -15.81 5.27
C THR A 83 21.08 -15.73 3.78
N LEU A 84 20.14 -15.26 2.96
CA LEU A 84 20.36 -14.95 1.56
C LEU A 84 20.74 -13.49 1.39
N LEU A 85 20.05 -12.61 2.13
CA LEU A 85 20.33 -11.18 2.14
C LEU A 85 19.98 -10.60 3.51
N ARG A 86 20.81 -9.68 3.99
CA ARG A 86 20.52 -8.86 5.15
C ARG A 86 20.85 -7.40 4.84
N SER A 87 19.84 -6.59 4.60
CA SER A 87 20.00 -5.15 4.33
C SER A 87 19.71 -4.35 5.60
N PRO A 88 20.58 -3.43 6.02
CA PRO A 88 20.35 -2.63 7.21
C PRO A 88 19.14 -1.73 7.05
N LEU A 89 18.41 -1.53 8.13
CA LEU A 89 17.32 -0.56 8.28
C LEU A 89 17.62 0.35 9.47
N ALA A 90 16.61 0.79 10.20
CA ALA A 90 16.72 1.69 11.36
C ALA A 90 17.62 2.90 11.07
N GLU A 91 18.66 3.13 11.89
CA GLU A 91 19.52 4.31 11.80
C GLU A 91 20.20 4.49 10.43
N PRO A 92 20.82 3.47 9.80
CA PRO A 92 21.45 3.63 8.49
C PRO A 92 20.47 4.07 7.39
N LEU A 93 19.26 3.54 7.40
CA LEU A 93 18.21 3.91 6.44
C LEU A 93 17.68 5.33 6.73
N GLU A 94 17.43 5.64 7.99
CA GLU A 94 16.94 6.96 8.41
C GLU A 94 17.98 8.05 8.11
N ALA A 95 19.27 7.77 8.35
CA ALA A 95 20.35 8.68 7.98
C ALA A 95 20.46 8.92 6.46
N THR A 96 20.14 7.91 5.64
CA THR A 96 20.22 8.00 4.18
C THR A 96 19.01 8.71 3.58
N PHE A 97 17.79 8.39 4.04
CA PHE A 97 16.54 8.85 3.43
C PHE A 97 15.79 9.90 4.26
N GLY A 98 16.28 10.22 5.47
CA GLY A 98 15.75 11.26 6.35
C GLY A 98 14.50 10.86 7.14
N PHE A 99 13.94 9.67 6.90
CA PHE A 99 12.73 9.18 7.55
C PHE A 99 12.83 7.68 7.89
N PRO A 100 12.22 7.25 9.00
CA PRO A 100 12.26 5.86 9.43
C PRO A 100 11.40 4.92 8.57
N HIS A 101 11.73 3.64 8.63
CA HIS A 101 10.85 2.55 8.24
C HIS A 101 10.15 2.00 9.46
N TYR A 102 8.81 1.93 9.44
CA TYR A 102 8.01 1.36 10.51
C TYR A 102 7.33 0.07 10.08
N GLN A 103 7.22 -0.86 11.01
CA GLN A 103 6.32 -2.00 10.98
C GLN A 103 5.19 -1.72 11.96
N MET A 104 3.95 -1.73 11.51
CA MET A 104 2.81 -1.32 12.30
C MET A 104 1.69 -2.33 12.22
N HIS A 105 0.87 -2.41 13.24
CA HIS A 105 -0.45 -2.98 13.10
C HIS A 105 -1.32 -2.04 12.28
N ARG A 106 -2.06 -2.55 11.31
CA ARG A 106 -2.84 -1.71 10.38
C ARG A 106 -3.90 -0.88 11.09
N ALA A 107 -4.50 -1.44 12.16
CA ALA A 107 -5.47 -0.70 12.96
C ALA A 107 -4.82 0.46 13.74
N ASP A 108 -3.56 0.31 14.20
CA ASP A 108 -2.85 1.39 14.89
C ASP A 108 -2.57 2.56 13.92
N LEU A 109 -2.15 2.25 12.68
CA LEU A 109 -1.96 3.28 11.65
C LEU A 109 -3.27 3.97 11.28
N LEU A 110 -4.35 3.22 11.13
CA LEU A 110 -5.67 3.77 10.82
C LEU A 110 -6.18 4.67 11.96
N ALA A 111 -6.00 4.24 13.22
CA ALA A 111 -6.37 5.01 14.40
C ALA A 111 -5.57 6.32 14.50
N ALA A 112 -4.27 6.29 14.23
CA ALA A 112 -3.42 7.49 14.21
C ALA A 112 -3.89 8.50 13.14
N LEU A 113 -4.23 8.03 11.93
CA LEU A 113 -4.77 8.88 10.87
C LEU A 113 -6.16 9.44 11.22
N ALA A 114 -7.05 8.59 11.73
CA ALA A 114 -8.40 9.00 12.12
C ALA A 114 -8.39 9.98 13.29
N GLY A 115 -7.50 9.78 14.28
CA GLY A 115 -7.33 10.67 15.42
C GLY A 115 -6.80 12.06 15.07
N ALA A 116 -6.10 12.19 13.93
CA ALA A 116 -5.63 13.47 13.43
C ALA A 116 -6.71 14.26 12.65
N LEU A 117 -7.83 13.61 12.28
CA LEU A 117 -8.95 14.25 11.58
C LEU A 117 -10.00 14.74 12.60
N PRO A 118 -10.62 15.92 12.39
CA PRO A 118 -11.81 16.31 13.14
C PRO A 118 -12.93 15.28 12.92
N ALA A 119 -13.52 14.78 14.02
CA ALA A 119 -14.49 13.68 13.96
C ALA A 119 -15.73 13.98 13.11
N GLU A 120 -16.16 15.25 13.06
CA GLU A 120 -17.28 15.74 12.25
C GLU A 120 -17.02 15.67 10.75
N ARG A 121 -15.80 15.42 10.33
CA ARG A 121 -15.42 15.24 8.91
C ARG A 121 -15.57 13.81 8.42
N VAL A 122 -15.85 12.84 9.30
CA VAL A 122 -15.96 11.42 8.96
C VAL A 122 -17.38 10.92 9.15
N HIS A 123 -18.00 10.48 8.05
CA HIS A 123 -19.38 10.02 7.99
C HIS A 123 -19.41 8.51 7.75
N LEU A 124 -19.73 7.73 8.79
CA LEU A 124 -19.82 6.28 8.74
C LEU A 124 -21.18 5.80 8.22
N GLY A 125 -21.28 4.56 7.75
CA GLY A 125 -22.50 3.97 7.22
C GLY A 125 -22.93 4.54 5.86
N HIS A 126 -22.01 5.11 5.09
CA HIS A 126 -22.25 5.76 3.80
C HIS A 126 -21.68 4.93 2.63
N ARG A 127 -22.38 3.87 2.25
CA ARG A 127 -22.00 3.06 1.07
C ARG A 127 -22.45 3.77 -0.21
N LEU A 128 -21.50 4.14 -1.08
CA LEU A 128 -21.78 4.79 -2.36
C LEU A 128 -22.60 3.88 -3.28
N THR A 129 -23.63 4.43 -3.92
CA THR A 129 -24.50 3.74 -4.88
C THR A 129 -24.58 4.43 -6.24
N GLY A 130 -24.19 5.68 -6.32
CA GLY A 130 -24.19 6.43 -7.58
C GLY A 130 -23.41 7.72 -7.49
N LEU A 131 -22.92 8.19 -8.62
CA LEU A 131 -22.32 9.51 -8.79
C LEU A 131 -22.77 10.15 -10.09
N THR A 132 -22.77 11.47 -10.15
CA THR A 132 -23.10 12.25 -11.34
C THR A 132 -22.22 13.48 -11.39
N ASP A 133 -21.33 13.57 -12.37
CA ASP A 133 -20.58 14.79 -12.67
C ASP A 133 -21.48 15.73 -13.49
N ARG A 134 -21.79 16.91 -12.92
CA ARG A 134 -22.63 17.93 -13.54
C ARG A 134 -21.83 18.99 -14.31
N GLY A 135 -20.49 18.82 -14.33
CA GLY A 135 -19.57 19.76 -14.97
C GLY A 135 -19.04 20.83 -14.03
N ASP A 136 -19.88 21.42 -13.19
CA ASP A 136 -19.51 22.39 -12.16
C ASP A 136 -19.34 21.75 -10.77
N ARG A 137 -20.14 20.70 -10.47
CA ARG A 137 -20.09 19.91 -9.23
C ARG A 137 -20.30 18.43 -9.49
N VAL A 138 -19.91 17.61 -8.51
CA VAL A 138 -20.18 16.16 -8.49
C VAL A 138 -21.20 15.86 -7.39
N GLU A 139 -22.24 15.13 -7.73
CA GLU A 139 -23.22 14.56 -6.79
C GLU A 139 -22.85 13.11 -6.47
N ALA A 140 -22.69 12.77 -5.19
CA ALA A 140 -22.55 11.42 -4.67
C ALA A 140 -23.84 10.99 -3.97
N ARG A 141 -24.36 9.79 -4.25
CA ARG A 141 -25.55 9.20 -3.62
C ARG A 141 -25.18 7.94 -2.86
N PHE A 142 -25.74 7.79 -1.66
CA PHE A 142 -25.44 6.71 -0.73
C PHE A 142 -26.65 5.82 -0.46
N ALA A 143 -26.39 4.56 -0.06
CA ALA A 143 -27.43 3.57 0.20
C ALA A 143 -28.35 3.92 1.38
N ASN A 144 -27.92 4.76 2.30
CA ASN A 144 -28.71 5.28 3.42
C ASN A 144 -29.67 6.42 3.02
N GLY A 145 -29.73 6.77 1.72
CA GLY A 145 -30.58 7.83 1.18
C GLY A 145 -29.93 9.23 1.18
N ALA A 146 -28.75 9.39 1.75
CA ALA A 146 -28.02 10.66 1.70
C ALA A 146 -27.53 10.97 0.28
N SER A 147 -27.49 12.27 -0.05
CA SER A 147 -26.86 12.82 -1.26
C SER A 147 -26.00 14.02 -0.89
N VAL A 148 -24.82 14.13 -1.49
CA VAL A 148 -23.83 15.18 -1.21
C VAL A 148 -23.32 15.74 -2.53
N GLU A 149 -23.12 17.06 -2.57
CA GLU A 149 -22.47 17.74 -3.69
C GLU A 149 -21.10 18.28 -3.27
N ALA A 150 -20.11 18.12 -4.14
CA ALA A 150 -18.77 18.64 -3.94
C ALA A 150 -18.16 19.15 -5.27
N ASP A 151 -17.09 19.94 -5.19
CA ASP A 151 -16.35 20.36 -6.37
C ASP A 151 -15.48 19.24 -6.95
N VAL A 152 -15.04 18.31 -6.09
CA VAL A 152 -14.23 17.14 -6.44
C VAL A 152 -14.72 15.92 -5.67
N LEU A 153 -14.69 14.74 -6.32
CA LEU A 153 -14.89 13.44 -5.67
C LEU A 153 -13.64 12.58 -5.83
N VAL A 154 -13.20 11.98 -4.72
CA VAL A 154 -12.04 11.06 -4.65
C VAL A 154 -12.53 9.68 -4.27
N GLY A 155 -12.38 8.70 -5.16
CA GLY A 155 -12.65 7.29 -4.88
C GLY A 155 -11.44 6.62 -4.24
N ALA A 156 -11.49 6.43 -2.92
CA ALA A 156 -10.51 5.73 -2.10
C ALA A 156 -11.10 4.44 -1.48
N ASP A 157 -12.04 3.83 -2.18
CA ASP A 157 -12.94 2.77 -1.73
C ASP A 157 -12.41 1.34 -2.03
N GLY A 158 -11.10 1.22 -2.21
CA GLY A 158 -10.36 -0.03 -2.22
C GLY A 158 -10.51 -0.85 -3.51
N ILE A 159 -10.03 -2.09 -3.48
CA ILE A 159 -9.92 -2.96 -4.65
C ILE A 159 -11.28 -3.25 -5.34
N LYS A 160 -12.38 -3.26 -4.58
CA LYS A 160 -13.75 -3.44 -5.10
C LYS A 160 -14.45 -2.10 -5.35
N SER A 161 -13.71 -1.07 -5.73
CA SER A 161 -14.19 0.32 -5.85
C SER A 161 -15.48 0.47 -6.65
N ALA A 162 -16.50 1.00 -6.00
CA ALA A 162 -17.74 1.41 -6.64
C ALA A 162 -17.50 2.64 -7.53
N VAL A 163 -16.66 3.58 -7.09
CA VAL A 163 -16.32 4.77 -7.88
C VAL A 163 -15.68 4.38 -9.21
N ARG A 164 -14.70 3.44 -9.20
CA ARG A 164 -14.09 2.93 -10.44
C ARG A 164 -15.13 2.32 -11.36
N GLY A 165 -16.01 1.47 -10.81
CA GLY A 165 -17.07 0.82 -11.59
C GLY A 165 -18.04 1.82 -12.25
N LEU A 166 -18.36 2.92 -11.56
CA LEU A 166 -19.22 4.00 -12.09
C LEU A 166 -18.51 4.85 -13.15
N LEU A 167 -17.18 5.05 -13.04
CA LEU A 167 -16.40 5.84 -14.00
C LEU A 167 -16.04 5.08 -15.27
N PHE A 168 -15.61 3.83 -15.15
CA PHE A 168 -14.95 3.10 -16.23
C PHE A 168 -15.67 1.80 -16.61
N GLY A 169 -16.79 1.51 -15.96
CA GLY A 169 -17.55 0.28 -16.16
C GLY A 169 -17.15 -0.80 -15.16
N PRO A 170 -17.96 -1.88 -15.08
CA PRO A 170 -17.71 -2.99 -14.18
C PRO A 170 -16.43 -3.72 -14.59
N GLU A 171 -15.54 -3.90 -13.63
CA GLU A 171 -14.33 -4.68 -13.76
C GLU A 171 -14.18 -5.58 -12.53
N HIS A 172 -13.74 -6.81 -12.74
CA HIS A 172 -13.55 -7.76 -11.66
C HIS A 172 -12.05 -7.90 -11.37
N PRO A 173 -11.66 -7.89 -10.08
CA PRO A 173 -10.30 -8.20 -9.68
C PRO A 173 -9.90 -9.59 -10.20
N ARG A 174 -8.66 -9.72 -10.65
CA ARG A 174 -8.10 -10.98 -11.14
C ARG A 174 -7.46 -11.73 -9.96
N PHE A 175 -7.82 -13.01 -9.79
CA PHE A 175 -7.12 -13.89 -8.86
C PHE A 175 -5.69 -14.11 -9.32
N THR A 176 -4.72 -13.88 -8.43
CA THR A 176 -3.29 -13.92 -8.78
C THR A 176 -2.66 -15.30 -8.67
N GLY A 177 -3.46 -16.33 -8.31
CA GLY A 177 -2.94 -17.67 -8.01
C GLY A 177 -2.26 -17.75 -6.64
N CYS A 178 -2.50 -16.78 -5.75
CA CYS A 178 -1.92 -16.78 -4.40
C CYS A 178 -2.98 -16.57 -3.33
N VAL A 179 -2.80 -17.28 -2.23
CA VAL A 179 -3.62 -17.16 -1.02
C VAL A 179 -2.72 -16.76 0.15
N ALA A 180 -3.22 -15.88 0.99
CA ALA A 180 -2.53 -15.41 2.19
C ALA A 180 -3.24 -15.89 3.46
N TYR A 181 -2.52 -16.59 4.31
CA TYR A 181 -2.91 -16.80 5.70
C TYR A 181 -2.22 -15.73 6.56
N ARG A 182 -2.94 -15.14 7.48
CA ARG A 182 -2.41 -14.12 8.38
C ARG A 182 -2.76 -14.39 9.82
N GLY A 183 -1.84 -14.04 10.71
CA GLY A 183 -2.07 -14.15 12.13
C GLY A 183 -1.22 -13.15 12.91
N LEU A 184 -1.66 -12.91 14.14
CA LEU A 184 -0.97 -12.12 15.14
C LEU A 184 -0.69 -13.02 16.34
N VAL A 185 0.57 -13.10 16.72
CA VAL A 185 1.02 -13.91 17.86
C VAL A 185 1.52 -12.97 18.95
N PRO A 186 1.05 -13.09 20.20
CA PRO A 186 1.67 -12.40 21.33
C PRO A 186 3.17 -12.69 21.39
N ALA A 187 4.01 -11.66 21.40
CA ALA A 187 5.47 -11.80 21.35
C ALA A 187 6.01 -12.65 22.51
N GLU A 188 5.34 -12.62 23.66
CA GLU A 188 5.68 -13.41 24.85
C GLU A 188 5.63 -14.94 24.60
N ARG A 189 4.79 -15.42 23.66
CA ARG A 189 4.71 -16.83 23.28
C ARG A 189 5.90 -17.31 22.44
N LEU A 190 6.69 -16.35 21.91
CA LEU A 190 7.80 -16.62 21.00
C LEU A 190 9.16 -16.31 21.62
N THR A 191 9.25 -16.12 22.93
CA THR A 191 10.47 -15.77 23.65
C THR A 191 11.61 -16.77 23.46
N ASP A 192 11.29 -18.06 23.38
CA ASP A 192 12.28 -19.13 23.16
C ASP A 192 12.93 -19.06 21.79
N LEU A 193 12.26 -18.47 20.79
CA LEU A 193 12.82 -18.25 19.45
C LEU A 193 13.84 -17.12 19.41
N ARG A 194 13.91 -16.27 20.43
CA ARG A 194 14.80 -15.09 20.52
C ARG A 194 14.80 -14.29 19.22
N LEU A 195 13.59 -13.99 18.74
CA LEU A 195 13.41 -13.27 17.48
C LEU A 195 14.07 -11.90 17.57
N GLU A 196 14.86 -11.59 16.56
CA GLU A 196 15.42 -10.25 16.36
C GLU A 196 14.35 -9.34 15.77
N ILE A 197 14.38 -8.04 16.11
CA ILE A 197 13.47 -7.02 15.55
C ILE A 197 13.87 -6.73 14.10
N THR A 198 13.49 -7.63 13.20
CA THR A 198 13.78 -7.57 11.76
C THR A 198 12.49 -7.79 10.96
N ALA A 199 12.49 -7.33 9.71
CA ALA A 199 11.51 -7.76 8.73
C ALA A 199 12.03 -9.04 8.06
N GLN A 200 11.47 -10.20 8.36
CA GLN A 200 11.94 -11.46 7.82
C GLN A 200 11.07 -11.95 6.68
N VAL A 201 11.71 -12.38 5.59
CA VAL A 201 11.09 -13.03 4.45
C VAL A 201 11.77 -14.37 4.23
N TRP A 202 11.01 -15.45 4.32
CA TRP A 202 11.47 -16.82 4.06
C TRP A 202 10.96 -17.26 2.70
N MET A 203 11.84 -17.62 1.79
CA MET A 203 11.53 -17.94 0.40
C MET A 203 11.68 -19.42 0.13
N GLY A 204 10.69 -20.03 -0.54
CA GLY A 204 10.69 -21.44 -0.90
C GLY A 204 9.74 -21.77 -2.05
N PRO A 205 9.75 -23.03 -2.49
CA PRO A 205 8.99 -23.48 -3.67
C PRO A 205 7.49 -23.17 -3.56
N GLY A 206 6.97 -22.36 -4.47
CA GLY A 206 5.54 -22.01 -4.57
C GLY A 206 4.97 -21.26 -3.36
N ARG A 207 5.80 -20.80 -2.43
CA ARG A 207 5.34 -20.12 -1.21
C ARG A 207 6.43 -19.28 -0.55
N HIS A 208 6.01 -18.34 0.31
CA HIS A 208 6.91 -17.61 1.19
C HIS A 208 6.22 -17.27 2.51
N PHE A 209 7.03 -16.97 3.51
CA PHE A 209 6.55 -16.59 4.83
C PHE A 209 7.20 -15.30 5.27
N VAL A 210 6.41 -14.35 5.72
CA VAL A 210 6.87 -13.05 6.21
C VAL A 210 6.48 -12.92 7.68
N HIS A 211 7.38 -12.45 8.52
CA HIS A 211 7.00 -12.06 9.88
C HIS A 211 7.81 -10.87 10.37
N TYR A 212 7.20 -10.11 11.28
CA TYR A 212 7.77 -8.95 11.91
C TYR A 212 6.96 -8.49 13.11
N PHE A 213 7.60 -7.73 13.99
CA PHE A 213 6.95 -7.16 15.17
C PHE A 213 6.06 -5.97 14.80
N VAL A 214 4.93 -5.81 15.51
CA VAL A 214 3.98 -4.71 15.41
C VAL A 214 3.49 -4.28 16.80
N SER A 215 2.68 -3.22 16.89
CA SER A 215 2.09 -2.70 18.14
C SER A 215 3.13 -2.53 19.24
N GLY A 216 4.17 -1.70 18.95
CA GLY A 216 5.26 -1.42 19.89
C GLY A 216 6.10 -2.65 20.27
N GLY A 217 6.02 -3.74 19.50
CA GLY A 217 6.76 -4.98 19.75
C GLY A 217 6.00 -6.02 20.56
N SER A 218 4.75 -5.75 20.96
CA SER A 218 3.94 -6.68 21.75
C SER A 218 3.37 -7.84 20.95
N LEU A 219 3.26 -7.68 19.63
CA LEU A 219 2.73 -8.68 18.71
C LEU A 219 3.73 -8.99 17.60
N VAL A 220 3.74 -10.23 17.14
CA VAL A 220 4.40 -10.66 15.91
C VAL A 220 3.34 -10.93 14.86
N ASN A 221 3.34 -10.14 13.81
CA ASN A 221 2.52 -10.37 12.62
C ASN A 221 3.19 -11.41 11.73
N PHE A 222 2.41 -12.34 11.17
CA PHE A 222 2.89 -13.15 10.06
C PHE A 222 1.93 -13.14 8.88
N VAL A 223 2.50 -13.35 7.70
CA VAL A 223 1.80 -13.59 6.45
C VAL A 223 2.43 -14.82 5.79
N ALA A 224 1.68 -15.89 5.67
CA ALA A 224 2.06 -17.12 4.98
C ALA A 224 1.37 -17.15 3.62
N ILE A 225 2.14 -17.07 2.55
CA ILE A 225 1.62 -17.06 1.17
C ILE A 225 1.85 -18.42 0.53
N THR A 226 0.81 -18.94 -0.10
CA THR A 226 0.85 -20.19 -0.87
C THR A 226 0.26 -19.97 -2.26
N GLU A 227 0.82 -20.65 -3.27
CA GLU A 227 0.19 -20.73 -4.58
C GLU A 227 -0.94 -21.75 -4.59
N GLN A 228 -2.05 -21.39 -5.24
CA GLN A 228 -3.22 -22.23 -5.43
C GLN A 228 -3.82 -22.00 -6.82
N ASP A 229 -4.27 -23.06 -7.48
CA ASP A 229 -4.83 -22.99 -8.84
C ASP A 229 -6.20 -22.33 -8.89
N THR A 230 -7.00 -22.47 -7.84
CA THR A 230 -8.39 -21.98 -7.81
C THR A 230 -8.74 -21.40 -6.45
N TRP A 231 -9.64 -20.42 -6.47
CA TRP A 231 -10.21 -19.83 -5.27
C TRP A 231 -11.71 -19.62 -5.43
N THR A 232 -12.50 -20.12 -4.47
CA THR A 232 -13.97 -20.07 -4.52
C THR A 232 -14.62 -19.26 -3.39
N ARG A 233 -13.83 -18.76 -2.43
CA ARG A 233 -14.33 -17.98 -1.29
C ARG A 233 -14.16 -16.48 -1.56
N GLU A 234 -15.15 -15.68 -1.20
CA GLU A 234 -15.14 -14.21 -1.47
C GLU A 234 -14.98 -13.32 -0.22
N SER A 235 -14.67 -13.89 0.93
CA SER A 235 -14.64 -13.14 2.20
C SER A 235 -13.23 -12.73 2.61
N TRP A 236 -13.11 -11.54 3.18
CA TRP A 236 -11.86 -11.01 3.79
C TRP A 236 -11.70 -11.42 5.26
N THR A 237 -12.76 -11.99 5.86
CA THR A 237 -12.82 -12.37 7.26
C THR A 237 -12.97 -13.88 7.45
N ASP A 238 -12.76 -14.65 6.39
CA ASP A 238 -12.83 -16.10 6.51
C ASP A 238 -11.71 -16.60 7.41
N ARG A 239 -12.09 -17.41 8.38
CA ARG A 239 -11.11 -18.10 9.23
C ARG A 239 -10.43 -19.20 8.42
N GLY A 240 -9.10 -19.21 8.48
CA GLY A 240 -8.29 -20.31 8.01
C GLY A 240 -8.17 -21.39 9.10
N ASP A 241 -7.88 -22.61 8.70
CA ASP A 241 -7.47 -23.67 9.64
C ASP A 241 -5.94 -23.59 9.84
N ILE A 242 -5.50 -23.57 11.09
CA ILE A 242 -4.07 -23.58 11.44
C ILE A 242 -3.42 -24.87 10.97
N ALA A 243 -4.15 -25.98 10.97
CA ALA A 243 -3.67 -27.26 10.48
C ALA A 243 -3.35 -27.20 8.99
N ASP A 244 -4.20 -26.55 8.18
CA ASP A 244 -3.95 -26.35 6.74
C ASP A 244 -2.67 -25.56 6.50
N VAL A 245 -2.42 -24.51 7.31
CA VAL A 245 -1.19 -23.71 7.20
C VAL A 245 0.03 -24.53 7.60
N LEU A 246 -0.04 -25.31 8.67
CA LEU A 246 1.06 -26.17 9.13
C LEU A 246 1.38 -27.28 8.12
N GLU A 247 0.36 -27.83 7.45
CA GLU A 247 0.52 -28.78 6.36
C GLU A 247 1.19 -28.12 5.15
N ALA A 248 0.70 -26.95 4.74
CA ALA A 248 1.27 -26.18 3.64
C ALA A 248 2.75 -25.82 3.88
N PHE A 249 3.17 -25.66 5.13
CA PHE A 249 4.54 -25.35 5.53
C PHE A 249 5.26 -26.56 6.15
N GLU A 250 4.88 -27.77 5.75
CA GLU A 250 5.61 -28.98 6.15
C GLU A 250 7.05 -28.97 5.60
N GLY A 251 8.01 -29.40 6.40
CA GLY A 251 9.44 -29.38 6.05
C GLY A 251 10.12 -28.02 6.14
N TRP A 252 9.36 -26.93 6.38
CA TRP A 252 9.95 -25.60 6.57
C TRP A 252 10.70 -25.51 7.91
N HIS A 253 11.63 -24.54 7.96
CA HIS A 253 12.46 -24.27 9.14
C HIS A 253 11.61 -24.20 10.42
N PRO A 254 12.05 -24.79 11.55
CA PRO A 254 11.29 -24.86 12.80
C PRO A 254 10.77 -23.50 13.30
N GLN A 255 11.53 -22.41 13.13
CA GLN A 255 11.09 -21.06 13.50
C GLN A 255 9.78 -20.67 12.83
N VAL A 256 9.62 -20.93 11.52
CA VAL A 256 8.39 -20.62 10.75
C VAL A 256 7.23 -21.43 11.32
N ARG A 257 7.42 -22.73 11.49
CA ARG A 257 6.36 -23.64 11.99
C ARG A 257 5.95 -23.31 13.43
N THR A 258 6.91 -22.93 14.29
CA THR A 258 6.59 -22.50 15.66
C THR A 258 5.78 -21.22 15.68
N ILE A 259 6.08 -20.22 14.84
CA ILE A 259 5.28 -19.00 14.76
C ILE A 259 3.86 -19.33 14.32
N ILE A 260 3.67 -20.16 13.28
CA ILE A 260 2.35 -20.59 12.80
C ILE A 260 1.57 -21.33 13.91
N ALA A 261 2.22 -22.24 14.62
CA ALA A 261 1.60 -23.05 15.69
C ALA A 261 1.22 -22.23 16.95
N SER A 262 1.79 -21.02 17.10
CA SER A 262 1.58 -20.19 18.30
C SER A 262 0.41 -19.21 18.17
N VAL A 263 -0.29 -19.17 17.04
CA VAL A 263 -1.44 -18.29 16.84
C VAL A 263 -2.73 -18.95 17.35
N ASP A 264 -3.67 -18.16 17.89
CA ASP A 264 -4.97 -18.66 18.31
C ASP A 264 -5.95 -18.83 17.15
N GLU A 265 -5.83 -17.93 16.15
CA GLU A 265 -6.67 -17.95 14.95
C GLU A 265 -5.88 -17.41 13.75
N THR A 266 -6.23 -17.89 12.57
CA THR A 266 -5.71 -17.37 11.32
C THR A 266 -6.84 -16.97 10.39
N PHE A 267 -6.59 -15.94 9.58
CA PHE A 267 -7.50 -15.50 8.53
C PHE A 267 -6.91 -15.88 7.19
N ILE A 268 -7.79 -16.27 6.26
CA ILE A 268 -7.39 -16.65 4.90
C ILE A 268 -8.08 -15.77 3.88
N TRP A 269 -7.35 -15.30 2.89
CA TRP A 269 -7.93 -14.62 1.73
C TRP A 269 -7.08 -14.77 0.47
N ALA A 270 -7.76 -14.78 -0.65
CA ALA A 270 -7.10 -14.76 -1.94
C ALA A 270 -6.51 -13.38 -2.22
N LEU A 271 -5.36 -13.38 -2.86
CA LEU A 271 -4.75 -12.17 -3.36
C LEU A 271 -5.28 -11.88 -4.77
N PHE A 272 -5.85 -10.70 -4.90
CA PHE A 272 -6.35 -10.18 -6.16
C PHE A 272 -5.53 -8.98 -6.59
N ASP A 273 -5.44 -8.77 -7.90
CA ASP A 273 -4.93 -7.55 -8.49
C ASP A 273 -5.87 -7.03 -9.59
N HIS A 274 -5.57 -5.86 -10.10
CA HIS A 274 -6.13 -5.33 -11.33
C HIS A 274 -5.03 -5.08 -12.35
N ALA A 275 -5.35 -5.23 -13.63
CA ALA A 275 -4.48 -4.71 -14.66
C ALA A 275 -4.27 -3.20 -14.44
N PRO A 276 -3.05 -2.68 -14.70
CA PRO A 276 -2.81 -1.25 -14.56
C PRO A 276 -3.82 -0.43 -15.36
N LEU A 277 -4.52 0.47 -14.69
CA LEU A 277 -5.45 1.38 -15.34
C LEU A 277 -4.68 2.36 -16.23
N ARG A 278 -5.24 2.67 -17.39
CA ARG A 278 -4.67 3.70 -18.29
C ARG A 278 -5.02 5.12 -17.85
N ARG A 279 -6.00 5.26 -16.98
CA ARG A 279 -6.58 6.51 -16.54
C ARG A 279 -7.24 6.36 -15.19
N TRP A 280 -7.07 7.34 -14.30
CA TRP A 280 -7.65 7.35 -12.95
C TRP A 280 -8.71 8.41 -12.78
N SER A 281 -8.73 9.43 -13.66
CA SER A 281 -9.56 10.60 -13.53
C SER A 281 -10.52 10.77 -14.70
N ALA A 282 -11.73 11.26 -14.42
CA ALA A 282 -12.72 11.69 -15.41
C ALA A 282 -13.47 12.91 -14.87
N GLY A 283 -13.39 14.04 -15.58
CA GLY A 283 -13.99 15.28 -15.13
C GLY A 283 -13.50 15.69 -13.74
N ARG A 284 -14.42 15.77 -12.79
CA ARG A 284 -14.19 16.16 -11.39
C ARG A 284 -14.00 14.98 -10.43
N VAL A 285 -13.82 13.77 -10.95
CA VAL A 285 -13.69 12.55 -10.17
C VAL A 285 -12.33 11.91 -10.42
N THR A 286 -11.67 11.45 -9.36
CA THR A 286 -10.41 10.67 -9.46
C THR A 286 -10.42 9.48 -8.51
N LEU A 287 -9.53 8.52 -8.78
CA LEU A 287 -9.28 7.35 -7.94
C LEU A 287 -7.96 7.50 -7.17
N LEU A 288 -7.85 6.75 -6.05
CA LEU A 288 -6.69 6.75 -5.17
C LEU A 288 -6.48 5.35 -4.56
N GLY A 289 -5.22 4.95 -4.38
CA GLY A 289 -4.85 3.71 -3.71
C GLY A 289 -5.35 2.46 -4.45
N ASP A 290 -5.82 1.45 -3.71
CA ASP A 290 -6.27 0.18 -4.29
C ASP A 290 -7.48 0.33 -5.24
N ALA A 291 -8.18 1.47 -5.21
CA ALA A 291 -9.23 1.77 -6.19
C ALA A 291 -8.68 1.90 -7.61
N CYS A 292 -7.41 2.28 -7.79
CA CYS A 292 -6.77 2.43 -9.09
C CYS A 292 -5.53 1.56 -9.33
N HIS A 293 -4.81 1.13 -8.29
CA HIS A 293 -3.55 0.39 -8.46
C HIS A 293 -3.34 -0.73 -7.44
N ALA A 294 -4.39 -1.49 -7.12
CA ALA A 294 -4.25 -2.68 -6.29
C ALA A 294 -3.10 -3.57 -6.78
N MET A 295 -2.26 -4.02 -5.86
CA MET A 295 -1.03 -4.76 -6.15
C MET A 295 -0.80 -5.89 -5.14
N LEU A 296 -0.01 -6.88 -5.54
CA LEU A 296 0.46 -7.93 -4.64
C LEU A 296 1.29 -7.33 -3.48
N PRO A 297 1.23 -7.89 -2.26
CA PRO A 297 1.95 -7.35 -1.10
C PRO A 297 3.47 -7.62 -1.12
N PHE A 298 4.03 -8.15 -2.19
CA PHE A 298 5.39 -8.71 -2.26
C PHE A 298 6.50 -7.65 -2.37
N PHE A 299 6.14 -6.38 -2.34
CA PHE A 299 7.09 -5.26 -2.22
C PHE A 299 6.71 -4.30 -1.07
N ALA A 300 5.68 -4.65 -0.29
CA ALA A 300 5.18 -3.88 0.86
C ALA A 300 4.88 -2.40 0.53
N GLN A 301 4.38 -2.09 -0.68
CA GLN A 301 4.17 -0.71 -1.14
C GLN A 301 2.72 -0.28 -1.29
N GLY A 302 1.74 -1.17 -1.21
CA GLY A 302 0.32 -0.80 -1.45
C GLY A 302 -0.15 0.36 -0.58
N ALA A 303 0.00 0.24 0.74
CA ALA A 303 -0.36 1.32 1.68
C ALA A 303 0.53 2.57 1.50
N ALA A 304 1.84 2.38 1.26
CA ALA A 304 2.76 3.48 1.04
C ALA A 304 2.38 4.30 -0.20
N GLN A 305 1.94 3.65 -1.29
CA GLN A 305 1.50 4.34 -2.49
C GLN A 305 0.17 5.07 -2.28
N ALA A 306 -0.77 4.51 -1.53
CA ALA A 306 -2.01 5.20 -1.17
C ALA A 306 -1.75 6.45 -0.31
N ILE A 307 -0.74 6.40 0.56
CA ILE A 307 -0.28 7.56 1.35
C ILE A 307 0.35 8.61 0.45
N GLU A 308 1.25 8.23 -0.47
CA GLU A 308 1.81 9.16 -1.46
C GLU A 308 0.73 9.80 -2.33
N ASP A 309 -0.27 9.01 -2.77
CA ASP A 309 -1.37 9.51 -3.59
C ASP A 309 -2.13 10.65 -2.90
N GLY A 310 -2.45 10.48 -1.61
CA GLY A 310 -3.16 11.50 -0.84
C GLY A 310 -2.40 12.82 -0.79
N ALA A 311 -1.08 12.77 -0.56
CA ALA A 311 -0.23 13.95 -0.53
C ALA A 311 -0.10 14.60 -1.92
N ALA A 312 0.15 13.80 -2.96
CA ALA A 312 0.31 14.28 -4.33
C ALA A 312 -0.99 14.90 -4.88
N LEU A 313 -2.14 14.29 -4.59
CA LEU A 313 -3.46 14.83 -4.94
C LEU A 313 -3.67 16.22 -4.34
N ALA A 314 -3.39 16.36 -3.04
CA ALA A 314 -3.51 17.63 -2.34
C ALA A 314 -2.54 18.69 -2.89
N ALA A 315 -1.31 18.29 -3.27
CA ALA A 315 -0.36 19.18 -3.91
C ALA A 315 -0.87 19.65 -5.28
N CYS A 316 -1.34 18.74 -6.12
CA CYS A 316 -1.87 19.08 -7.45
C CYS A 316 -3.08 20.01 -7.39
N LEU A 317 -4.02 19.76 -6.45
CA LEU A 317 -5.19 20.62 -6.26
C LEU A 317 -4.79 22.03 -5.75
N GLY A 318 -3.81 22.12 -4.86
CA GLY A 318 -3.33 23.40 -4.32
C GLY A 318 -2.60 24.26 -5.33
N ASP A 319 -1.90 23.65 -6.28
CA ASP A 319 -0.98 24.34 -7.20
C ASP A 319 -1.61 24.69 -8.57
N THR A 320 -2.76 24.10 -8.93
CA THR A 320 -3.29 24.16 -10.32
C THR A 320 -4.29 25.33 -10.54
N GLY A 321 -4.59 26.13 -9.50
CA GLY A 321 -5.56 27.22 -9.61
C GLY A 321 -7.02 26.72 -9.68
N PRO A 322 -7.95 27.45 -10.38
CA PRO A 322 -9.38 27.24 -10.23
C PRO A 322 -9.96 26.06 -11.04
N ASP A 323 -9.15 25.30 -11.80
CA ASP A 323 -9.63 24.14 -12.59
C ASP A 323 -9.31 22.81 -11.89
N PRO A 324 -10.25 22.23 -11.09
CA PRO A 324 -10.01 20.96 -10.44
C PRO A 324 -9.76 19.81 -11.42
N ALA A 325 -10.38 19.80 -12.60
CA ALA A 325 -10.20 18.73 -13.57
C ALA A 325 -8.75 18.72 -14.14
N ALA A 326 -8.14 19.90 -14.32
CA ALA A 326 -6.73 20.00 -14.70
C ALA A 326 -5.83 19.48 -13.57
N ALA A 327 -6.13 19.82 -12.31
CA ALA A 327 -5.41 19.31 -11.15
C ALA A 327 -5.46 17.78 -11.05
N LEU A 328 -6.62 17.17 -11.26
CA LEU A 328 -6.79 15.71 -11.25
C LEU A 328 -6.02 15.03 -12.39
N ARG A 329 -5.99 15.63 -13.59
CA ARG A 329 -5.14 15.13 -14.68
C ARG A 329 -3.66 15.22 -14.36
N ARG A 330 -3.20 16.31 -13.69
CA ARG A 330 -1.82 16.44 -13.22
C ARG A 330 -1.47 15.36 -12.20
N TYR A 331 -2.34 15.14 -11.21
CA TYR A 331 -2.20 14.06 -10.22
C TYR A 331 -2.01 12.69 -10.90
N GLU A 332 -2.89 12.35 -11.85
CA GLU A 332 -2.78 11.12 -12.64
C GLU A 332 -1.44 11.03 -13.38
N THR A 333 -1.02 12.11 -14.04
CA THR A 333 0.23 12.16 -14.82
C THR A 333 1.46 11.84 -13.96
N VAL A 334 1.51 12.33 -12.72
CA VAL A 334 2.67 12.11 -11.85
C VAL A 334 2.62 10.78 -11.12
N ARG A 335 1.41 10.28 -10.78
CA ARG A 335 1.28 9.08 -9.95
C ARG A 335 1.18 7.77 -10.74
N LEU A 336 0.48 7.77 -11.86
CA LEU A 336 0.22 6.56 -12.64
C LEU A 336 1.49 5.81 -13.07
N PRO A 337 2.55 6.45 -13.61
CA PRO A 337 3.77 5.74 -13.99
C PRO A 337 4.47 5.07 -12.80
N ARG A 338 4.48 5.76 -11.64
CA ARG A 338 5.12 5.27 -10.42
C ARG A 338 4.38 4.08 -9.84
N ALA A 339 3.07 4.15 -9.71
CA ALA A 339 2.24 3.06 -9.22
C ALA A 339 2.29 1.84 -10.15
N THR A 340 2.24 2.05 -11.48
CA THR A 340 2.37 0.98 -12.48
C THR A 340 3.71 0.26 -12.37
N ARG A 341 4.81 0.99 -12.17
CA ARG A 341 6.12 0.38 -11.94
C ARG A 341 6.11 -0.51 -10.70
N LEU A 342 5.48 -0.08 -9.62
CA LEU A 342 5.40 -0.85 -8.37
C LEU A 342 4.48 -2.07 -8.49
N GLN A 343 3.38 -1.97 -9.22
CA GLN A 343 2.55 -3.14 -9.56
C GLN A 343 3.39 -4.20 -10.28
N ALA A 344 4.16 -3.81 -11.29
CA ALA A 344 5.04 -4.72 -12.04
C ALA A 344 6.14 -5.33 -11.15
N THR A 345 6.79 -4.52 -10.30
CA THR A 345 7.81 -5.00 -9.35
C THR A 345 7.22 -6.00 -8.36
N SER A 346 6.04 -5.71 -7.80
CA SER A 346 5.35 -6.63 -6.87
C SER A 346 5.00 -7.97 -7.54
N THR A 347 4.58 -7.94 -8.80
CA THR A 347 4.30 -9.15 -9.58
C THR A 347 5.58 -9.96 -9.85
N ALA A 348 6.68 -9.30 -10.22
CA ALA A 348 7.96 -9.95 -10.45
C ALA A 348 8.50 -10.65 -9.18
N ASN A 349 8.30 -10.05 -8.01
CA ASN A 349 8.70 -10.65 -6.75
C ASN A 349 7.94 -11.94 -6.42
N LYS A 350 6.71 -12.16 -6.94
CA LYS A 350 6.03 -13.45 -6.81
C LYS A 350 6.91 -14.58 -7.34
N THR A 351 7.35 -14.47 -8.59
CA THR A 351 8.23 -15.47 -9.21
C THR A 351 9.53 -15.62 -8.43
N ARG A 352 10.18 -14.51 -8.08
CA ARG A 352 11.46 -14.53 -7.37
C ARG A 352 11.39 -15.23 -6.01
N PHE A 353 10.33 -15.02 -5.23
CA PHE A 353 10.17 -15.61 -3.91
C PHE A 353 9.78 -17.10 -3.96
N HIS A 354 9.10 -17.51 -5.03
CA HIS A 354 8.47 -18.82 -5.15
C HIS A 354 9.21 -19.79 -6.09
N LEU A 355 10.43 -19.47 -6.51
CA LEU A 355 11.21 -20.34 -7.37
C LEU A 355 11.30 -21.75 -6.78
N PRO A 356 11.03 -22.79 -7.59
CA PRO A 356 11.27 -24.18 -7.18
C PRO A 356 12.77 -24.41 -6.93
N ASP A 357 13.08 -25.37 -6.07
CA ASP A 357 14.46 -25.78 -5.86
C ASP A 357 15.09 -26.24 -7.19
N GLY A 358 16.24 -25.65 -7.53
CA GLY A 358 16.92 -25.93 -8.79
C GLY A 358 17.86 -24.81 -9.23
N PRO A 359 18.33 -24.85 -10.49
CA PRO A 359 19.35 -23.91 -10.98
C PRO A 359 18.96 -22.43 -10.85
N GLU A 360 17.73 -22.06 -11.20
CA GLU A 360 17.26 -20.67 -11.13
C GLU A 360 17.22 -20.16 -9.69
N GLN A 361 16.78 -21.00 -8.75
CA GLN A 361 16.80 -20.67 -7.32
C GLN A 361 18.24 -20.52 -6.81
N GLN A 362 19.17 -21.40 -7.25
CA GLN A 362 20.57 -21.33 -6.84
C GLN A 362 21.25 -20.06 -7.36
N GLU A 363 20.95 -19.67 -8.60
CA GLU A 363 21.43 -18.41 -9.19
C GLU A 363 20.91 -17.20 -8.40
N ARG A 364 19.59 -17.11 -8.12
CA ARG A 364 19.02 -16.08 -7.27
C ARG A 364 19.71 -16.01 -5.90
N ASP A 365 19.89 -17.14 -5.23
CA ASP A 365 20.50 -17.21 -3.91
C ASP A 365 21.98 -16.74 -3.94
N ALA A 366 22.71 -17.07 -4.99
CA ALA A 366 24.08 -16.62 -5.20
C ALA A 366 24.16 -15.11 -5.43
N GLU A 367 23.29 -14.55 -6.27
CA GLU A 367 23.18 -13.11 -6.52
C GLU A 367 22.88 -12.34 -5.23
N MET A 368 21.90 -12.83 -4.46
CA MET A 368 21.52 -12.21 -3.20
C MET A 368 22.65 -12.23 -2.18
N THR A 369 23.34 -13.35 -2.06
CA THR A 369 24.48 -13.53 -1.12
C THR A 369 25.69 -12.67 -1.54
N ALA A 370 25.88 -12.45 -2.84
CA ALA A 370 26.92 -11.57 -3.37
C ALA A 370 26.60 -10.06 -3.16
N GLY A 371 25.43 -9.72 -2.66
CA GLY A 371 25.00 -8.33 -2.45
C GLY A 371 24.54 -7.60 -3.72
N SER A 372 24.42 -8.29 -4.83
CA SER A 372 23.86 -7.77 -6.09
C SER A 372 22.35 -7.81 -6.01
N THR A 373 21.70 -6.79 -5.39
CA THR A 373 20.26 -6.87 -5.13
C THR A 373 19.54 -5.57 -5.42
N ASP A 374 18.29 -5.73 -5.84
CA ASP A 374 17.31 -4.64 -5.98
C ASP A 374 16.88 -4.00 -4.63
N TRP A 375 17.48 -4.44 -3.53
CA TRP A 375 17.22 -3.99 -2.16
C TRP A 375 18.38 -3.20 -1.54
N SER A 376 19.42 -2.88 -2.30
CA SER A 376 20.44 -1.93 -1.86
C SER A 376 19.83 -0.53 -1.74
N PHE A 377 20.43 0.34 -0.93
CA PHE A 377 19.97 1.72 -0.80
C PHE A 377 19.96 2.45 -2.13
N ASP A 378 20.94 2.20 -3.00
CA ASP A 378 20.96 2.80 -4.35
C ASP A 378 19.80 2.29 -5.21
N ALA A 379 19.52 1.00 -5.17
CA ALA A 379 18.44 0.40 -5.95
C ALA A 379 17.04 0.90 -5.52
N VAL A 380 16.85 1.19 -4.23
CA VAL A 380 15.56 1.70 -3.70
C VAL A 380 15.51 3.22 -3.56
N ALA A 381 16.59 3.94 -3.89
CA ALA A 381 16.68 5.40 -3.73
C ALA A 381 15.56 6.13 -4.51
N TRP A 382 15.24 5.68 -5.73
CA TRP A 382 14.14 6.23 -6.54
C TRP A 382 12.77 6.12 -5.83
N LEU A 383 12.62 5.14 -4.95
CA LEU A 383 11.40 4.90 -4.19
C LEU A 383 11.40 5.69 -2.88
N TYR A 384 12.45 5.58 -2.08
CA TYR A 384 12.48 6.09 -0.71
C TYR A 384 12.79 7.59 -0.60
N ASN A 385 13.50 8.17 -1.59
CA ASN A 385 13.73 9.62 -1.67
C ASN A 385 12.53 10.41 -2.18
N HIS A 386 11.49 9.74 -2.70
CA HIS A 386 10.34 10.44 -3.26
C HIS A 386 9.60 11.23 -2.19
N ASP A 387 9.37 12.51 -2.49
CA ASP A 387 8.56 13.42 -1.68
C ASP A 387 7.25 13.74 -2.42
N ALA A 388 6.17 13.04 -2.03
CA ALA A 388 4.86 13.24 -2.63
C ALA A 388 4.15 14.52 -2.14
N THR A 389 4.69 15.23 -1.15
CA THR A 389 4.11 16.50 -0.66
C THR A 389 4.40 17.65 -1.62
N VAL A 390 5.37 17.46 -2.53
CA VAL A 390 5.78 18.44 -3.56
C VAL A 390 5.65 17.77 -4.91
N VAL A 391 4.97 18.44 -5.83
CA VAL A 391 4.83 17.98 -7.22
C VAL A 391 5.51 19.01 -8.12
N ASP A 392 6.57 18.59 -8.82
CA ASP A 392 7.28 19.45 -9.77
C ASP A 392 6.32 19.99 -10.83
N PRO A 393 6.51 21.23 -11.30
CA PRO A 393 5.78 21.74 -12.45
C PRO A 393 5.98 20.78 -13.63
N LEU A 394 4.88 20.45 -14.33
CA LEU A 394 5.02 19.71 -15.59
C LEU A 394 5.99 20.47 -16.50
N PRO A 395 6.96 19.77 -17.15
CA PRO A 395 7.79 20.43 -18.14
C PRO A 395 6.90 21.09 -19.19
N ASP A 396 7.17 22.36 -19.47
CA ASP A 396 6.41 23.15 -20.42
C ASP A 396 6.53 22.51 -21.81
N LEU A 397 5.53 21.73 -22.20
CA LEU A 397 5.46 21.07 -23.52
C LEU A 397 5.47 22.07 -24.68
N ALA A 398 5.22 23.36 -24.40
CA ALA A 398 5.31 24.44 -25.36
C ALA A 398 6.77 24.88 -25.63
N ALA A 399 7.72 24.51 -24.76
CA ALA A 399 9.13 24.92 -24.91
C ALA A 399 9.96 24.00 -25.82
N THR A 400 9.45 22.86 -26.24
CA THR A 400 10.08 21.99 -27.23
C THR A 400 9.67 22.39 -28.66
N LYS A 401 10.07 23.57 -29.10
CA LYS A 401 10.11 23.86 -30.55
C LYS A 401 11.09 22.85 -31.19
N PRO A 402 10.70 22.14 -32.23
CA PRO A 402 11.63 21.27 -32.95
C PRO A 402 12.79 22.15 -33.46
N LYS A 403 14.01 21.72 -33.14
CA LYS A 403 15.24 22.34 -33.69
C LYS A 403 15.10 22.31 -35.21
N PRO A 404 15.23 23.44 -35.92
CA PRO A 404 15.14 23.45 -37.38
C PRO A 404 16.18 22.49 -37.93
N ALA A 405 15.77 21.65 -38.86
CA ALA A 405 16.66 20.73 -39.56
C ALA A 405 17.79 21.54 -40.23
N ALA A 406 19.03 21.15 -39.97
CA ALA A 406 20.18 21.73 -40.65
C ALA A 406 20.04 21.48 -42.15
N SER A 407 20.02 22.54 -42.94
CA SER A 407 20.05 22.47 -44.40
C SER A 407 21.33 21.75 -44.85
N PRO A 408 21.25 20.77 -45.80
CA PRO A 408 22.46 20.20 -46.36
C PRO A 408 23.20 21.29 -47.14
N GLY A 409 24.42 21.56 -46.73
CA GLY A 409 25.31 22.51 -47.42
C GLY A 409 25.63 22.02 -48.84
N SER A 410 25.53 22.92 -49.77
CA SER A 410 25.98 22.85 -51.16
C SER A 410 27.49 22.73 -51.28
#